data_0c44afe2461920f0f86b0c6ab1298565
#
_entry.id   0c44afe2461920f0f86b0c6ab1298565
#
_cell.length_a   1.000
_cell.length_b   1.000
_cell.length_c   1.000
_cell.angle_alpha   90.00
_cell.angle_beta   90.00
_cell.angle_gamma   90.00
#
_symmetry.space_group_name_H-M   'P 1'
#
loop_
_entity.id
_entity.type
_entity.pdbx_description
1 polymer ?
#
loop_
_entity_poly.entity_id
_entity_poly.type
_entity_poly.pdbx_seq_one_letter_code
_entity_poly.pdbx_strand_id
1 'polypeptide(L)'
;MLSKSKFILGQQCVKSFWFDINNIEPTNPTDEAAEARLSAGNEVGEISKRIFPDGKDVPYLPGEPDKMFEITKQLIDEGITSIYEASFIHDDIFIRVDLMHKTKNGWNIYEVKSSSSIKSYHEYDASIQWHVLKNLKIVDLNEVFIVTLNNKYLKQKAIDPIKFFNIQPVTQIAEENKLEVEKKVKELKEIAIMSNEPKINIGAHCKKPHGCKYLNKCWPENIDDIDSVFNFYRLNLNKKLKLYEKGIDTFGKLKDKNSLSSIQKLQIEAHETNAPVINKDKISSFIDKVKYPISYFDFETFTDAVPIYDKQRPHMQMPFQYSLHIQRNEKEKLNIKDNHFEFIADHDQDPRRVLAESLITNFPKEGTIMAYNESFEKNCIKTLALHCPDLEQDLLKLNERFLDLIEPFRGGGYYDSKFKGSFSIKKVLPAVCPKDPELDYAALKISNGGMAMSAYKEMRDNPENCDLKSIRNELYKYCRLDTYAMYAIFKELQNLQ
;
A
#
# COMPACT_ATOMS: atom_id res chain seq x y z
N MET A 1 -8.70 -30.77 -1.45
CA MET A 1 -7.90 -30.29 -2.61
C MET A 1 -7.16 -29.02 -2.22
N LEU A 2 -5.86 -28.93 -2.48
CA LEU A 2 -4.99 -27.79 -2.23
C LEU A 2 -5.00 -26.85 -3.45
N SER A 3 -5.57 -25.65 -3.32
CA SER A 3 -5.49 -24.64 -4.38
C SER A 3 -4.15 -23.89 -4.36
N LYS A 4 -3.77 -23.28 -5.50
CA LYS A 4 -2.62 -22.38 -5.62
C LYS A 4 -2.60 -21.31 -4.51
N SER A 5 -3.73 -20.66 -4.26
CA SER A 5 -3.85 -19.63 -3.21
C SER A 5 -3.63 -20.21 -1.81
N LYS A 6 -4.13 -21.41 -1.53
CA LYS A 6 -3.90 -22.11 -0.24
C LYS A 6 -2.45 -22.54 -0.08
N PHE A 7 -1.78 -22.93 -1.17
CA PHE A 7 -0.35 -23.23 -1.15
C PHE A 7 0.46 -21.98 -0.75
N ILE A 8 0.20 -20.82 -1.37
CA ILE A 8 0.88 -19.56 -1.05
C ILE A 8 0.59 -19.12 0.39
N LEU A 9 -0.65 -19.27 0.86
CA LEU A 9 -1.01 -19.00 2.25
C LEU A 9 -0.21 -19.90 3.22
N GLY A 10 -0.12 -21.19 2.91
CA GLY A 10 0.66 -22.17 3.69
C GLY A 10 2.17 -21.94 3.61
N GLN A 11 2.68 -21.43 2.49
CA GLN A 11 4.07 -21.01 2.34
C GLN A 11 4.38 -19.82 3.26
N GLN A 12 3.47 -18.89 3.41
CA GLN A 12 3.61 -17.80 4.37
C GLN A 12 3.49 -18.27 5.82
N CYS A 13 2.45 -19.07 6.14
CA CYS A 13 2.20 -19.55 7.50
C CYS A 13 1.30 -20.78 7.51
N VAL A 14 1.81 -21.93 7.94
CA VAL A 14 1.03 -23.17 8.02
C VAL A 14 -0.12 -23.09 9.02
N LYS A 15 -0.01 -22.26 10.07
CA LYS A 15 -1.09 -22.03 11.04
C LYS A 15 -2.23 -21.21 10.41
N SER A 16 -1.91 -20.19 9.58
CA SER A 16 -2.90 -19.43 8.82
C SER A 16 -3.61 -20.31 7.79
N PHE A 17 -2.87 -21.21 7.13
CA PHE A 17 -3.45 -22.22 6.24
C PHE A 17 -4.40 -23.14 6.99
N TRP A 18 -4.01 -23.65 8.17
CA TRP A 18 -4.87 -24.51 8.99
C TRP A 18 -6.16 -23.81 9.40
N PHE A 19 -6.07 -22.53 9.82
CA PHE A 19 -7.26 -21.72 10.13
C PHE A 19 -8.20 -21.59 8.91
N ASP A 20 -7.63 -21.35 7.74
CA ASP A 20 -8.40 -21.16 6.51
C ASP A 20 -9.17 -22.41 6.09
N ILE A 21 -8.53 -23.58 6.11
CA ILE A 21 -9.17 -24.85 5.71
C ILE A 21 -10.20 -25.36 6.73
N ASN A 22 -10.07 -24.97 8.00
CA ASN A 22 -11.01 -25.28 9.07
C ASN A 22 -12.10 -24.22 9.24
N ASN A 23 -12.23 -23.28 8.29
CA ASN A 23 -13.23 -22.21 8.29
C ASN A 23 -13.25 -21.37 9.59
N ILE A 24 -12.07 -21.16 10.18
CA ILE A 24 -11.96 -20.26 11.34
C ILE A 24 -12.12 -18.83 10.85
N GLU A 25 -13.01 -18.09 11.51
CA GLU A 25 -13.28 -16.70 11.17
C GLU A 25 -12.03 -15.81 11.30
N PRO A 26 -11.73 -14.99 10.27
CA PRO A 26 -10.67 -13.99 10.35
C PRO A 26 -10.90 -13.00 11.49
N THR A 27 -9.85 -12.65 12.21
CA THR A 27 -9.90 -11.66 13.31
C THR A 27 -9.54 -10.25 12.87
N ASN A 28 -8.96 -10.11 11.68
CA ASN A 28 -8.66 -8.84 11.06
C ASN A 28 -9.52 -8.69 9.81
N PRO A 29 -10.29 -7.62 9.66
CA PRO A 29 -11.06 -7.37 8.45
C PRO A 29 -10.10 -7.28 7.24
N THR A 30 -10.59 -7.67 6.09
CA THR A 30 -9.95 -7.34 4.81
C THR A 30 -9.85 -5.81 4.73
N ASP A 31 -8.64 -5.29 4.56
CA ASP A 31 -8.46 -3.87 4.39
C ASP A 31 -8.88 -3.44 2.96
N GLU A 32 -9.36 -2.22 2.80
CA GLU A 32 -9.73 -1.65 1.50
C GLU A 32 -8.60 -1.76 0.47
N ALA A 33 -7.34 -1.74 0.94
CA ALA A 33 -6.17 -1.94 0.09
C ALA A 33 -6.07 -3.39 -0.46
N ALA A 34 -6.63 -4.39 0.23
CA ALA A 34 -6.69 -5.76 -0.29
C ALA A 34 -7.73 -5.88 -1.42
N GLU A 35 -8.89 -5.25 -1.27
CA GLU A 35 -9.93 -5.19 -2.30
C GLU A 35 -9.44 -4.43 -3.54
N ALA A 36 -8.79 -3.29 -3.35
CA ALA A 36 -8.18 -2.52 -4.44
C ALA A 36 -7.10 -3.31 -5.19
N ARG A 37 -6.29 -4.12 -4.48
CA ARG A 37 -5.31 -5.01 -5.11
C ARG A 37 -5.97 -6.11 -5.95
N LEU A 38 -7.07 -6.68 -5.47
CA LEU A 38 -7.82 -7.70 -6.21
C LEU A 38 -8.42 -7.12 -7.49
N SER A 39 -9.09 -5.97 -7.40
CA SER A 39 -9.65 -5.26 -8.55
C SER A 39 -8.56 -4.93 -9.58
N ALA A 40 -7.43 -4.36 -9.16
CA ALA A 40 -6.29 -4.09 -10.04
C ALA A 40 -5.72 -5.37 -10.66
N GLY A 41 -5.72 -6.49 -9.94
CA GLY A 41 -5.32 -7.80 -10.46
C GLY A 41 -6.21 -8.25 -11.61
N ASN A 42 -7.51 -8.15 -11.45
CA ASN A 42 -8.49 -8.52 -12.48
C ASN A 42 -8.33 -7.67 -13.74
N GLU A 43 -8.22 -6.35 -13.59
CA GLU A 43 -8.05 -5.43 -14.72
C GLU A 43 -6.76 -5.70 -15.51
N VAL A 44 -5.66 -5.91 -14.80
CA VAL A 44 -4.35 -6.25 -15.39
C VAL A 44 -4.41 -7.62 -16.08
N GLY A 45 -5.10 -8.60 -15.49
CA GLY A 45 -5.35 -9.91 -16.08
C GLY A 45 -6.07 -9.81 -17.43
N GLU A 46 -7.15 -9.02 -17.52
CA GLU A 46 -7.88 -8.82 -18.77
C GLU A 46 -7.02 -8.17 -19.87
N ILE A 47 -6.16 -7.20 -19.51
CA ILE A 47 -5.26 -6.58 -20.48
C ILE A 47 -4.19 -7.57 -20.94
N SER A 48 -3.71 -8.45 -20.06
CA SER A 48 -2.68 -9.43 -20.39
C SER A 48 -3.10 -10.42 -21.45
N LYS A 49 -4.39 -10.75 -21.56
CA LYS A 49 -4.93 -11.60 -22.63
C LYS A 49 -4.64 -11.08 -24.04
N ARG A 50 -4.49 -9.75 -24.17
CA ARG A 50 -4.14 -9.10 -25.45
C ARG A 50 -2.69 -9.37 -25.91
N ILE A 51 -1.82 -9.98 -25.08
CA ILE A 51 -0.49 -10.45 -25.47
C ILE A 51 -0.62 -11.58 -26.51
N PHE A 52 -1.63 -12.41 -26.33
CA PHE A 52 -1.95 -13.53 -27.22
C PHE A 52 -3.41 -13.43 -27.66
N PRO A 53 -3.74 -12.56 -28.61
CA PRO A 53 -5.12 -12.40 -29.09
C PRO A 53 -5.64 -13.72 -29.65
N ASP A 54 -6.95 -13.87 -29.74
CA ASP A 54 -7.65 -15.07 -30.25
C ASP A 54 -7.60 -16.31 -29.32
N GLY A 55 -7.17 -16.13 -28.06
CA GLY A 55 -7.23 -17.18 -27.05
C GLY A 55 -8.67 -17.46 -26.57
N LYS A 56 -8.84 -18.56 -25.83
CA LYS A 56 -10.10 -18.98 -25.22
C LYS A 56 -9.99 -18.98 -23.70
N ASP A 57 -11.03 -18.45 -23.04
CA ASP A 57 -11.15 -18.47 -21.59
C ASP A 57 -11.70 -19.80 -21.09
N VAL A 58 -11.13 -20.32 -20.01
CA VAL A 58 -11.77 -21.33 -19.17
C VAL A 58 -12.62 -20.61 -18.12
N PRO A 59 -13.95 -20.73 -18.16
CA PRO A 59 -14.82 -20.01 -17.24
C PRO A 59 -14.58 -20.45 -15.79
N TYR A 60 -14.68 -19.50 -14.85
CA TYR A 60 -14.63 -19.84 -13.43
C TYR A 60 -15.95 -20.49 -12.99
N LEU A 61 -15.88 -21.74 -12.53
CA LEU A 61 -17.02 -22.51 -12.03
C LEU A 61 -16.79 -22.81 -10.53
N PRO A 62 -17.37 -22.05 -9.61
CA PRO A 62 -17.18 -22.25 -8.18
C PRO A 62 -17.57 -23.66 -7.72
N GLY A 63 -16.63 -24.35 -7.05
CA GLY A 63 -16.86 -25.71 -6.55
C GLY A 63 -16.74 -26.83 -7.59
N GLU A 64 -16.48 -26.51 -8.87
CA GLU A 64 -16.38 -27.49 -9.96
C GLU A 64 -14.98 -27.53 -10.61
N PRO A 65 -13.89 -27.75 -9.87
CA PRO A 65 -12.54 -27.74 -10.42
C PRO A 65 -12.31 -28.83 -11.50
N ASP A 66 -12.91 -30.00 -11.35
CA ASP A 66 -12.82 -31.08 -12.33
C ASP A 66 -13.39 -30.65 -13.68
N LYS A 67 -14.52 -29.96 -13.68
CA LYS A 67 -15.16 -29.47 -14.90
C LYS A 67 -14.33 -28.40 -15.60
N MET A 68 -13.71 -27.47 -14.83
CA MET A 68 -12.78 -26.50 -15.40
C MET A 68 -11.57 -27.19 -16.04
N PHE A 69 -11.06 -28.26 -15.43
CA PHE A 69 -9.98 -29.05 -15.98
C PHE A 69 -10.39 -29.77 -17.27
N GLU A 70 -11.60 -30.38 -17.33
CA GLU A 70 -12.13 -31.00 -18.55
C GLU A 70 -12.27 -29.99 -19.70
N ILE A 71 -12.78 -28.78 -19.43
CA ILE A 71 -12.84 -27.70 -20.43
C ILE A 71 -11.44 -27.36 -20.95
N THR A 72 -10.42 -27.28 -20.08
CA THR A 72 -9.04 -27.03 -20.49
C THR A 72 -8.53 -28.13 -21.42
N LYS A 73 -8.78 -29.40 -21.10
CA LYS A 73 -8.39 -30.54 -21.96
C LYS A 73 -9.06 -30.45 -23.31
N GLN A 74 -10.36 -30.20 -23.35
CA GLN A 74 -11.11 -30.04 -24.59
C GLN A 74 -10.50 -28.97 -25.49
N LEU A 75 -10.18 -27.77 -24.92
CA LEU A 75 -9.56 -26.70 -25.69
C LEU A 75 -8.17 -27.08 -26.24
N ILE A 76 -7.38 -27.83 -25.48
CA ILE A 76 -6.09 -28.38 -25.95
C ILE A 76 -6.29 -29.35 -27.10
N ASP A 77 -7.27 -30.30 -27.01
CA ASP A 77 -7.58 -31.30 -28.01
C ASP A 77 -8.17 -30.68 -29.29
N GLU A 78 -8.93 -29.57 -29.17
CA GLU A 78 -9.41 -28.75 -30.29
C GLU A 78 -8.28 -27.96 -30.99
N GLY A 79 -7.06 -28.01 -30.48
CA GLY A 79 -5.91 -27.36 -31.08
C GLY A 79 -5.83 -25.85 -30.80
N ILE A 80 -6.55 -25.34 -29.79
CA ILE A 80 -6.47 -23.94 -29.38
C ILE A 80 -5.04 -23.65 -28.90
N THR A 81 -4.42 -22.60 -29.42
CA THR A 81 -3.01 -22.27 -29.16
C THR A 81 -2.81 -21.30 -28.00
N SER A 82 -3.85 -20.59 -27.58
CA SER A 82 -3.82 -19.68 -26.41
C SER A 82 -5.04 -19.96 -25.54
N ILE A 83 -4.80 -20.29 -24.28
CA ILE A 83 -5.86 -20.61 -23.32
C ILE A 83 -5.64 -19.70 -22.09
N TYR A 84 -6.68 -18.98 -21.69
CA TYR A 84 -6.65 -18.14 -20.50
C TYR A 84 -7.33 -18.84 -19.34
N GLU A 85 -6.81 -18.64 -18.14
CA GLU A 85 -7.31 -19.28 -16.92
C GLU A 85 -7.32 -20.82 -16.99
N ALA A 86 -6.37 -21.38 -17.74
CA ALA A 86 -6.24 -22.82 -17.95
C ALA A 86 -6.13 -23.56 -16.60
N SER A 87 -7.05 -24.49 -16.35
CA SER A 87 -7.22 -25.15 -15.05
C SER A 87 -6.71 -26.58 -15.07
N PHE A 88 -5.94 -26.97 -14.06
CA PHE A 88 -5.32 -28.29 -13.98
C PHE A 88 -5.40 -28.86 -12.57
N ILE A 89 -5.50 -30.20 -12.50
CA ILE A 89 -5.49 -30.96 -11.25
C ILE A 89 -4.44 -32.06 -11.34
N HIS A 90 -3.56 -32.13 -10.36
CA HIS A 90 -2.63 -33.23 -10.19
C HIS A 90 -2.32 -33.44 -8.70
N ASP A 91 -2.31 -34.68 -8.23
CA ASP A 91 -1.98 -35.03 -6.84
C ASP A 91 -2.77 -34.19 -5.80
N ASP A 92 -4.07 -34.06 -6.03
CA ASP A 92 -5.00 -33.27 -5.20
C ASP A 92 -4.63 -31.77 -5.09
N ILE A 93 -3.86 -31.25 -6.06
CA ILE A 93 -3.51 -29.84 -6.20
C ILE A 93 -4.25 -29.27 -7.41
N PHE A 94 -4.97 -28.16 -7.19
CA PHE A 94 -5.68 -27.41 -8.23
C PHE A 94 -4.97 -26.11 -8.51
N ILE A 95 -4.67 -25.84 -9.78
CA ILE A 95 -4.10 -24.58 -10.25
C ILE A 95 -4.94 -23.99 -11.38
N ARG A 96 -4.88 -22.68 -11.53
CA ARG A 96 -5.32 -21.92 -12.71
C ARG A 96 -4.13 -21.10 -13.20
N VAL A 97 -3.83 -21.25 -14.47
CA VAL A 97 -2.74 -20.56 -15.17
C VAL A 97 -3.34 -19.36 -15.88
N ASP A 98 -2.87 -18.14 -15.57
CA ASP A 98 -3.46 -16.91 -16.12
C ASP A 98 -3.44 -16.92 -17.66
N LEU A 99 -2.26 -17.19 -18.27
CA LEU A 99 -2.14 -17.32 -19.72
C LEU A 99 -1.30 -18.57 -20.05
N MET A 100 -1.76 -19.36 -21.02
CA MET A 100 -1.05 -20.50 -21.56
C MET A 100 -1.00 -20.38 -23.09
N HIS A 101 0.21 -20.46 -23.67
CA HIS A 101 0.38 -20.28 -25.11
C HIS A 101 1.31 -21.33 -25.72
N LYS A 102 0.87 -21.95 -26.84
CA LYS A 102 1.60 -22.98 -27.57
C LYS A 102 2.59 -22.37 -28.55
N THR A 103 3.86 -22.69 -28.36
CA THR A 103 4.95 -22.35 -29.28
C THR A 103 5.39 -23.55 -30.08
N LYS A 104 6.35 -23.38 -31.01
CA LYS A 104 6.98 -24.49 -31.73
C LYS A 104 7.75 -25.47 -30.83
N ASN A 105 8.16 -25.00 -29.63
CA ASN A 105 8.93 -25.80 -28.65
C ASN A 105 8.07 -26.41 -27.54
N GLY A 106 6.75 -26.25 -27.58
CA GLY A 106 5.82 -26.70 -26.55
C GLY A 106 5.04 -25.55 -25.93
N TRP A 107 4.38 -25.82 -24.82
CA TRP A 107 3.53 -24.86 -24.13
C TRP A 107 4.31 -24.01 -23.14
N ASN A 108 4.15 -22.70 -23.24
CA ASN A 108 4.60 -21.73 -22.24
C ASN A 108 3.44 -21.35 -21.33
N ILE A 109 3.72 -21.14 -20.05
CA ILE A 109 2.78 -20.63 -19.06
C ILE A 109 3.26 -19.28 -18.53
N TYR A 110 2.30 -18.40 -18.23
CA TYR A 110 2.56 -17.03 -17.81
C TYR A 110 1.71 -16.72 -16.59
N GLU A 111 2.36 -16.34 -15.50
CA GLU A 111 1.72 -15.87 -14.28
C GLU A 111 1.74 -14.33 -14.27
N VAL A 112 0.56 -13.72 -14.24
CA VAL A 112 0.38 -12.27 -14.36
C VAL A 112 0.30 -11.62 -12.99
N LYS A 113 1.02 -10.52 -12.81
CA LYS A 113 1.03 -9.77 -11.55
C LYS A 113 0.83 -8.28 -11.81
N SER A 114 -0.04 -7.65 -11.04
CA SER A 114 -0.27 -6.20 -11.06
C SER A 114 0.85 -5.37 -10.43
N SER A 115 1.95 -6.00 -10.00
CA SER A 115 3.15 -5.32 -9.49
C SER A 115 4.12 -4.99 -10.61
N SER A 116 5.02 -4.01 -10.40
CA SER A 116 6.07 -3.63 -11.36
C SER A 116 7.39 -4.40 -11.17
N SER A 117 7.45 -5.35 -10.24
CA SER A 117 8.63 -6.18 -10.00
C SER A 117 8.26 -7.55 -9.48
N ILE A 118 9.07 -8.55 -9.83
CA ILE A 118 8.95 -9.90 -9.31
C ILE A 118 9.30 -9.89 -7.81
N LYS A 119 8.55 -10.68 -7.03
CA LYS A 119 8.76 -10.94 -5.60
C LYS A 119 8.95 -12.44 -5.41
N SER A 120 9.64 -12.86 -4.35
CA SER A 120 9.88 -14.28 -4.06
C SER A 120 8.59 -15.12 -4.02
N TYR A 121 7.51 -14.59 -3.46
CA TYR A 121 6.23 -15.32 -3.46
C TYR A 121 5.58 -15.45 -4.84
N HIS A 122 5.89 -14.59 -5.82
CA HIS A 122 5.50 -14.79 -7.22
C HIS A 122 6.27 -15.96 -7.84
N GLU A 123 7.56 -16.12 -7.46
CA GLU A 123 8.38 -17.25 -7.92
C GLU A 123 7.83 -18.57 -7.40
N TYR A 124 7.39 -18.63 -6.14
CA TYR A 124 6.71 -19.80 -5.59
C TYR A 124 5.36 -20.06 -6.26
N ASP A 125 4.64 -19.03 -6.63
CA ASP A 125 3.37 -19.12 -7.35
C ASP A 125 3.57 -19.75 -8.75
N ALA A 126 4.59 -19.31 -9.48
CA ALA A 126 5.00 -19.92 -10.75
C ALA A 126 5.53 -21.35 -10.55
N SER A 127 6.28 -21.62 -9.47
CA SER A 127 6.89 -22.92 -9.19
C SER A 127 5.86 -24.00 -8.89
N ILE A 128 4.78 -23.71 -8.16
CA ILE A 128 3.71 -24.70 -7.90
C ILE A 128 2.95 -25.04 -9.19
N GLN A 129 2.73 -24.08 -10.08
CA GLN A 129 2.10 -24.32 -11.38
C GLN A 129 3.00 -25.19 -12.27
N TRP A 130 4.29 -24.87 -12.32
CA TRP A 130 5.30 -25.66 -13.02
C TRP A 130 5.33 -27.10 -12.50
N HIS A 131 5.35 -27.29 -11.18
CA HIS A 131 5.33 -28.59 -10.53
C HIS A 131 4.12 -29.43 -10.94
N VAL A 132 2.91 -28.85 -10.89
CA VAL A 132 1.68 -29.55 -11.27
C VAL A 132 1.73 -29.99 -12.73
N LEU A 133 2.07 -29.10 -13.66
CA LEU A 133 2.06 -29.39 -15.09
C LEU A 133 3.15 -30.37 -15.50
N LYS A 134 4.36 -30.27 -14.94
CA LYS A 134 5.47 -31.22 -15.21
C LYS A 134 5.14 -32.64 -14.77
N ASN A 135 4.40 -32.80 -13.68
CA ASN A 135 4.02 -34.11 -13.18
C ASN A 135 2.76 -34.67 -13.86
N LEU A 136 1.84 -33.80 -14.28
CA LEU A 136 0.60 -34.19 -14.98
C LEU A 136 0.86 -34.73 -16.39
N LYS A 137 1.88 -34.20 -17.10
CA LYS A 137 2.36 -34.68 -18.42
C LYS A 137 1.33 -34.77 -19.55
N ILE A 138 0.28 -33.94 -19.51
CA ILE A 138 -0.72 -33.88 -20.58
C ILE A 138 -0.33 -32.90 -21.70
N VAL A 139 0.66 -32.06 -21.47
CA VAL A 139 1.18 -31.11 -22.44
C VAL A 139 2.71 -31.18 -22.45
N ASP A 140 3.31 -30.88 -23.60
CA ASP A 140 4.75 -30.66 -23.70
C ASP A 140 5.07 -29.25 -23.18
N LEU A 141 5.41 -29.17 -21.88
CA LEU A 141 5.65 -27.91 -21.18
C LEU A 141 7.08 -27.43 -21.44
N ASN A 142 7.21 -26.22 -22.00
CA ASN A 142 8.48 -25.63 -22.41
C ASN A 142 9.04 -24.67 -21.36
N GLU A 143 8.36 -23.54 -21.05
CA GLU A 143 8.85 -22.50 -20.13
C GLU A 143 7.73 -21.93 -19.27
N VAL A 144 8.13 -21.37 -18.11
CA VAL A 144 7.27 -20.54 -17.26
C VAL A 144 7.80 -19.13 -17.14
N PHE A 145 6.87 -18.16 -17.22
CA PHE A 145 7.16 -16.74 -17.17
C PHE A 145 6.37 -16.06 -16.06
N ILE A 146 6.92 -14.99 -15.50
CA ILE A 146 6.18 -14.02 -14.69
C ILE A 146 6.04 -12.74 -15.53
N VAL A 147 4.80 -12.26 -15.63
CA VAL A 147 4.42 -11.04 -16.33
C VAL A 147 4.15 -9.95 -15.30
N THR A 148 4.90 -8.86 -15.34
CA THR A 148 4.74 -7.71 -14.43
C THR A 148 4.52 -6.43 -15.21
N LEU A 149 4.02 -5.39 -14.54
CA LEU A 149 3.83 -4.09 -15.18
C LEU A 149 5.18 -3.40 -15.44
N ASN A 150 5.31 -2.79 -16.62
CA ASN A 150 6.45 -1.98 -16.97
C ASN A 150 6.27 -0.55 -16.42
N ASN A 151 6.96 -0.23 -15.33
CA ASN A 151 6.89 1.09 -14.68
C ASN A 151 7.50 2.24 -15.51
N LYS A 152 8.15 1.93 -16.64
CA LYS A 152 8.65 2.93 -17.60
C LYS A 152 7.68 3.17 -18.76
N TYR A 153 6.64 2.35 -18.87
CA TYR A 153 5.61 2.52 -19.89
C TYR A 153 4.86 3.84 -19.67
N LEU A 154 4.72 4.61 -20.74
CA LEU A 154 3.88 5.80 -20.78
C LEU A 154 2.73 5.54 -21.74
N LYS A 155 1.49 5.55 -21.25
CA LYS A 155 0.30 5.38 -22.05
C LYS A 155 0.20 6.46 -23.13
N GLN A 156 -0.12 6.04 -24.34
CA GLN A 156 -0.43 6.92 -25.47
C GLN A 156 -1.72 6.40 -26.12
N LYS A 157 -2.79 7.20 -26.06
CA LYS A 157 -4.12 6.85 -26.60
C LYS A 157 -4.64 5.50 -26.09
N ALA A 158 -4.20 4.38 -26.68
CA ALA A 158 -4.53 3.02 -26.28
C ALA A 158 -3.34 2.34 -25.57
N ILE A 159 -3.62 1.34 -24.72
CA ILE A 159 -2.58 0.52 -24.09
C ILE A 159 -2.04 -0.48 -25.13
N ASP A 160 -0.73 -0.42 -25.36
CA ASP A 160 0.04 -1.42 -26.09
C ASP A 160 0.46 -2.53 -25.13
N PRO A 161 -0.15 -3.73 -25.18
CA PRO A 161 0.11 -4.77 -24.20
C PRO A 161 1.55 -5.27 -24.22
N ILE A 162 2.22 -5.24 -25.38
CA ILE A 162 3.61 -5.72 -25.48
C ILE A 162 4.58 -4.77 -24.76
N LYS A 163 4.31 -3.47 -24.77
CA LYS A 163 5.14 -2.47 -24.08
C LYS A 163 4.73 -2.27 -22.65
N PHE A 164 3.46 -2.54 -22.33
CA PHE A 164 2.89 -2.35 -21.00
C PHE A 164 3.41 -3.38 -19.99
N PHE A 165 3.77 -4.57 -20.46
CA PHE A 165 4.27 -5.65 -19.61
C PHE A 165 5.78 -5.89 -19.77
N ASN A 166 6.40 -6.35 -18.68
CA ASN A 166 7.68 -7.03 -18.66
C ASN A 166 7.42 -8.54 -18.52
N ILE A 167 7.87 -9.34 -19.48
CA ILE A 167 7.75 -10.78 -19.49
C ILE A 167 9.11 -11.38 -19.16
N GLN A 168 9.24 -12.08 -18.05
CA GLN A 168 10.53 -12.60 -17.57
C GLN A 168 10.44 -14.13 -17.38
N PRO A 169 11.35 -14.91 -18.00
CA PRO A 169 11.42 -16.35 -17.77
C PRO A 169 11.89 -16.64 -16.35
N VAL A 170 11.21 -17.58 -15.69
CA VAL A 170 11.54 -18.05 -14.34
C VAL A 170 11.61 -19.56 -14.26
N THR A 171 11.79 -20.24 -15.41
CA THR A 171 11.85 -21.70 -15.52
C THR A 171 12.96 -22.28 -14.66
N GLN A 172 14.15 -21.68 -14.69
CA GLN A 172 15.26 -22.12 -13.86
C GLN A 172 14.93 -22.02 -12.36
N ILE A 173 14.32 -20.93 -11.93
CA ILE A 173 13.90 -20.72 -10.54
C ILE A 173 12.85 -21.76 -10.13
N ALA A 174 11.89 -22.06 -11.04
CA ALA A 174 10.87 -23.05 -10.77
C ALA A 174 11.46 -24.47 -10.63
N GLU A 175 12.48 -24.82 -11.43
CA GLU A 175 13.21 -26.09 -11.30
C GLU A 175 14.06 -26.14 -10.00
N GLU A 176 14.75 -25.04 -9.64
CA GLU A 176 15.50 -24.95 -8.39
C GLU A 176 14.59 -25.10 -7.16
N ASN A 177 13.38 -24.53 -7.21
CA ASN A 177 12.38 -24.62 -6.13
C ASN A 177 11.68 -25.99 -6.05
N LYS A 178 11.90 -26.93 -6.98
CA LYS A 178 11.15 -28.19 -7.09
C LYS A 178 11.08 -28.93 -5.75
N LEU A 179 12.24 -29.20 -5.12
CA LEU A 179 12.29 -29.98 -3.88
C LEU A 179 11.59 -29.24 -2.71
N GLU A 180 11.68 -27.93 -2.68
CA GLU A 180 11.01 -27.13 -1.66
C GLU A 180 9.51 -27.14 -1.85
N VAL A 181 9.02 -27.02 -3.09
CA VAL A 181 7.59 -27.15 -3.44
C VAL A 181 7.06 -28.52 -3.04
N GLU A 182 7.75 -29.63 -3.41
CA GLU A 182 7.35 -30.99 -3.05
C GLU A 182 7.26 -31.18 -1.53
N LYS A 183 8.27 -30.70 -0.80
CA LYS A 183 8.29 -30.74 0.66
C LYS A 183 7.12 -29.94 1.25
N LYS A 184 6.88 -28.74 0.75
CA LYS A 184 5.80 -27.88 1.23
C LYS A 184 4.42 -28.48 0.92
N VAL A 185 4.19 -29.03 -0.24
CA VAL A 185 2.94 -29.72 -0.59
C VAL A 185 2.68 -30.86 0.39
N LYS A 186 3.69 -31.70 0.66
CA LYS A 186 3.57 -32.79 1.64
C LYS A 186 3.22 -32.26 3.03
N GLU A 187 3.96 -31.24 3.51
CA GLU A 187 3.70 -30.59 4.80
C GLU A 187 2.26 -30.07 4.89
N LEU A 188 1.77 -29.38 3.84
CA LEU A 188 0.42 -28.82 3.85
C LEU A 188 -0.67 -29.89 3.82
N LYS A 189 -0.45 -31.02 3.14
CA LYS A 189 -1.37 -32.18 3.18
C LYS A 189 -1.42 -32.80 4.58
N GLU A 190 -0.28 -32.91 5.27
CA GLU A 190 -0.22 -33.38 6.66
C GLU A 190 -0.92 -32.41 7.62
N ILE A 191 -0.69 -31.11 7.47
CA ILE A 191 -1.37 -30.07 8.26
C ILE A 191 -2.89 -30.05 8.01
N ALA A 192 -3.34 -30.32 6.78
CA ALA A 192 -4.75 -30.30 6.42
C ALA A 192 -5.61 -31.34 7.19
N ILE A 193 -5.01 -32.42 7.65
CA ILE A 193 -5.70 -33.49 8.40
C ILE A 193 -5.48 -33.41 9.92
N MET A 194 -4.74 -32.39 10.41
CA MET A 194 -4.51 -32.21 11.84
C MET A 194 -5.78 -31.78 12.57
N SER A 195 -6.06 -32.43 13.70
CA SER A 195 -7.20 -32.08 14.59
C SER A 195 -7.00 -30.77 15.35
N ASN A 196 -5.74 -30.37 15.56
CA ASN A 196 -5.37 -29.19 16.33
C ASN A 196 -4.49 -28.25 15.51
N GLU A 197 -4.55 -26.96 15.83
CA GLU A 197 -3.73 -25.94 15.17
C GLU A 197 -2.21 -26.23 15.35
N PRO A 198 -1.41 -26.06 14.31
CA PRO A 198 0.04 -26.20 14.40
C PRO A 198 0.64 -25.13 15.29
N LYS A 199 1.64 -25.49 16.09
CA LYS A 199 2.36 -24.57 17.00
C LYS A 199 3.39 -23.77 16.21
N ILE A 200 3.05 -22.56 15.85
CA ILE A 200 3.92 -21.60 15.17
C ILE A 200 4.00 -20.32 15.98
N ASN A 201 5.19 -19.88 16.30
CA ASN A 201 5.42 -18.62 16.99
C ASN A 201 5.13 -17.43 16.04
N ILE A 202 4.75 -16.27 16.63
CA ILE A 202 4.65 -15.03 15.85
C ILE A 202 6.01 -14.67 15.24
N GLY A 203 5.96 -14.08 14.05
CA GLY A 203 7.18 -13.79 13.30
C GLY A 203 6.97 -12.77 12.19
N ALA A 204 8.04 -12.50 11.43
CA ALA A 204 7.97 -11.59 10.28
C ALA A 204 6.97 -12.06 9.23
N HIS A 205 6.76 -13.38 9.11
CA HIS A 205 5.77 -13.99 8.21
C HIS A 205 4.33 -13.58 8.52
N CYS A 206 4.03 -13.12 9.74
CA CYS A 206 2.69 -12.61 10.07
C CYS A 206 2.34 -11.29 9.36
N LYS A 207 3.36 -10.55 8.92
CA LYS A 207 3.22 -9.23 8.27
C LYS A 207 3.75 -9.19 6.83
N LYS A 208 4.46 -10.23 6.39
CA LYS A 208 5.10 -10.33 5.07
C LYS A 208 4.88 -11.72 4.44
N PRO A 209 4.62 -11.79 3.14
CA PRO A 209 4.50 -10.72 2.14
C PRO A 209 3.24 -9.85 2.33
N HIS A 210 2.18 -10.40 2.94
CA HIS A 210 0.92 -9.72 3.21
C HIS A 210 0.57 -9.79 4.70
N GLY A 211 -0.23 -8.85 5.20
CA GLY A 211 -0.77 -8.92 6.55
C GLY A 211 -1.63 -10.17 6.74
N CYS A 212 -1.42 -10.89 7.83
CA CYS A 212 -2.19 -12.09 8.14
C CYS A 212 -3.60 -11.72 8.62
N LYS A 213 -4.65 -12.30 8.02
CA LYS A 213 -6.04 -12.07 8.44
C LYS A 213 -6.39 -12.64 9.83
N TYR A 214 -5.46 -13.38 10.44
CA TYR A 214 -5.58 -13.93 11.81
C TYR A 214 -4.61 -13.29 12.79
N LEU A 215 -4.12 -12.07 12.52
CA LEU A 215 -3.07 -11.43 13.30
C LEU A 215 -3.47 -11.34 14.79
N ASN A 216 -4.65 -10.81 15.08
CA ASN A 216 -5.16 -10.61 16.44
C ASN A 216 -5.40 -11.92 17.21
N LYS A 217 -5.47 -13.07 16.51
CA LYS A 217 -5.59 -14.38 17.15
C LYS A 217 -4.26 -14.92 17.70
N CYS A 218 -3.14 -14.47 17.11
CA CYS A 218 -1.81 -15.00 17.40
C CYS A 218 -0.93 -14.02 18.15
N TRP A 219 -1.13 -12.73 17.95
CA TRP A 219 -0.32 -11.69 18.56
C TRP A 219 -0.84 -11.36 19.96
N PRO A 220 0.03 -10.97 20.91
CA PRO A 220 -0.39 -10.65 22.27
C PRO A 220 -1.31 -9.42 22.30
N GLU A 221 -2.28 -9.41 23.20
CA GLU A 221 -3.24 -8.31 23.35
C GLU A 221 -2.56 -6.98 23.70
N ASN A 222 -1.47 -7.03 24.49
CA ASN A 222 -0.71 -5.85 24.92
C ASN A 222 0.29 -5.31 23.88
N ILE A 223 0.24 -5.78 22.62
CA ILE A 223 1.18 -5.37 21.58
C ILE A 223 1.13 -3.87 21.30
N ASP A 224 -0.05 -3.27 21.42
CA ASP A 224 -0.30 -1.86 21.16
C ASP A 224 -0.23 -0.98 22.43
N ASP A 225 0.16 -1.53 23.58
CA ASP A 225 0.35 -0.75 24.80
C ASP A 225 1.47 0.28 24.61
N ILE A 226 1.36 1.42 25.29
CA ILE A 226 2.25 2.56 25.10
C ILE A 226 3.72 2.17 25.28
N ASP A 227 4.01 1.31 26.23
CA ASP A 227 5.36 0.84 26.58
C ASP A 227 5.79 -0.45 25.89
N SER A 228 5.00 -0.97 24.97
CA SER A 228 5.34 -2.18 24.23
C SER A 228 6.62 -2.02 23.42
N VAL A 229 7.51 -3.01 23.46
CA VAL A 229 8.74 -3.04 22.62
C VAL A 229 8.40 -3.03 21.11
N PHE A 230 7.20 -3.42 20.75
CA PHE A 230 6.72 -3.34 19.36
C PHE A 230 6.48 -1.90 18.90
N ASN A 231 6.36 -0.94 19.82
CA ASN A 231 6.23 0.48 19.55
C ASN A 231 7.57 1.23 19.43
N PHE A 232 8.71 0.57 19.58
CA PHE A 232 9.99 1.23 19.33
C PHE A 232 10.08 1.78 17.90
N TYR A 233 10.33 3.08 17.80
CA TYR A 233 10.47 3.78 16.53
C TYR A 233 11.59 3.17 15.68
N ARG A 234 11.27 2.78 14.44
CA ARG A 234 12.21 2.22 13.47
C ARG A 234 13.09 1.05 13.98
N LEU A 235 12.72 0.41 15.08
CA LEU A 235 13.38 -0.84 15.45
C LEU A 235 12.91 -1.94 14.49
N ASN A 236 13.86 -2.68 13.93
CA ASN A 236 13.55 -3.76 13.00
C ASN A 236 12.65 -4.81 13.67
N LEU A 237 11.64 -5.32 12.95
CA LEU A 237 10.66 -6.28 13.47
C LEU A 237 11.35 -7.53 14.07
N ASN A 238 12.38 -8.07 13.42
CA ASN A 238 13.09 -9.23 13.94
C ASN A 238 13.78 -8.95 15.27
N LYS A 239 14.28 -7.71 15.50
CA LYS A 239 14.82 -7.32 16.80
C LYS A 239 13.71 -7.22 17.86
N LYS A 240 12.55 -6.67 17.51
CA LYS A 240 11.37 -6.62 18.40
C LYS A 240 10.92 -8.03 18.81
N LEU A 241 10.82 -8.94 17.84
CA LEU A 241 10.48 -10.35 18.09
C LEU A 241 11.50 -11.05 18.99
N LYS A 242 12.81 -10.84 18.77
CA LYS A 242 13.86 -11.39 19.61
C LYS A 242 13.79 -10.86 21.07
N LEU A 243 13.38 -9.62 21.29
CA LEU A 243 13.12 -9.09 22.63
C LEU A 243 11.93 -9.81 23.26
N TYR A 244 10.84 -9.90 22.52
CA TYR A 244 9.62 -10.58 22.96
C TYR A 244 9.85 -12.06 23.32
N GLU A 245 10.58 -12.80 22.48
CA GLU A 245 10.97 -14.21 22.74
C GLU A 245 11.79 -14.38 24.03
N LYS A 246 12.54 -13.34 24.44
CA LYS A 246 13.28 -13.30 25.71
C LYS A 246 12.43 -12.83 26.89
N GLY A 247 11.11 -12.67 26.72
CA GLY A 247 10.20 -12.16 27.74
C GLY A 247 10.30 -10.65 27.97
N ILE A 248 10.99 -9.91 27.08
CA ILE A 248 11.08 -8.45 27.11
C ILE A 248 10.00 -7.90 26.17
N ASP A 249 8.82 -7.70 26.69
CA ASP A 249 7.63 -7.22 25.95
C ASP A 249 7.38 -5.72 26.14
N THR A 250 7.91 -5.14 27.27
CA THR A 250 7.76 -3.71 27.59
C THR A 250 9.09 -3.01 27.75
N PHE A 251 9.07 -1.67 27.70
CA PHE A 251 10.26 -0.83 27.89
C PHE A 251 10.91 -1.04 29.27
N GLY A 252 10.10 -1.21 30.31
CA GLY A 252 10.57 -1.42 31.69
C GLY A 252 11.37 -2.71 31.90
N LYS A 253 11.15 -3.74 31.05
CA LYS A 253 11.92 -4.99 31.11
C LYS A 253 13.25 -4.93 30.39
N LEU A 254 13.54 -3.86 29.61
CA LEU A 254 14.78 -3.71 28.88
C LEU A 254 15.89 -3.19 29.77
N LYS A 255 16.85 -4.05 30.10
CA LYS A 255 18.01 -3.74 30.98
C LYS A 255 19.08 -2.91 30.26
N ASP A 256 19.42 -3.27 29.03
CA ASP A 256 20.44 -2.57 28.24
C ASP A 256 19.80 -1.55 27.30
N LYS A 257 19.95 -0.27 27.62
CA LYS A 257 19.48 0.87 26.84
C LYS A 257 20.58 1.46 25.91
N ASN A 258 21.80 0.91 25.92
CA ASN A 258 22.93 1.51 25.18
C ASN A 258 22.80 1.36 23.66
N SER A 259 22.22 0.26 23.21
CA SER A 259 21.99 -0.02 21.77
C SER A 259 20.82 0.75 21.16
N LEU A 260 20.07 1.54 21.95
CA LEU A 260 18.94 2.30 21.50
C LEU A 260 19.35 3.61 20.82
N SER A 261 18.61 4.00 19.78
CA SER A 261 18.73 5.33 19.16
C SER A 261 18.26 6.43 20.10
N SER A 262 18.65 7.69 19.82
CA SER A 262 18.20 8.86 20.59
C SER A 262 16.69 8.93 20.73
N ILE A 263 15.93 8.70 19.65
CA ILE A 263 14.46 8.68 19.68
C ILE A 263 13.91 7.54 20.55
N GLN A 264 14.50 6.34 20.49
CA GLN A 264 14.07 5.23 21.34
C GLN A 264 14.35 5.49 22.84
N LYS A 265 15.40 6.23 23.16
CA LYS A 265 15.65 6.69 24.53
C LYS A 265 14.60 7.72 24.98
N LEU A 266 14.24 8.68 24.11
CA LEU A 266 13.14 9.62 24.39
C LEU A 266 11.79 8.90 24.58
N GLN A 267 11.54 7.79 23.85
CA GLN A 267 10.33 6.98 24.05
C GLN A 267 10.24 6.44 25.48
N ILE A 268 11.36 5.90 25.98
CA ILE A 268 11.41 5.37 27.35
C ILE A 268 11.27 6.51 28.36
N GLU A 269 11.99 7.61 28.18
CA GLU A 269 11.95 8.78 29.06
C GLU A 269 10.53 9.36 29.17
N ALA A 270 9.85 9.57 28.05
CA ALA A 270 8.47 10.08 28.04
C ALA A 270 7.49 9.10 28.71
N HIS A 271 7.72 7.81 28.62
CA HIS A 271 6.91 6.81 29.31
C HIS A 271 7.21 6.81 30.82
N GLU A 272 8.48 6.78 31.23
CA GLU A 272 8.90 6.75 32.64
C GLU A 272 8.49 8.00 33.40
N THR A 273 8.54 9.18 32.76
CA THR A 273 8.13 10.45 33.36
C THR A 273 6.63 10.72 33.27
N ASN A 274 5.91 9.95 32.46
CA ASN A 274 4.50 10.19 32.10
C ASN A 274 4.25 11.64 31.60
N ALA A 275 5.20 12.20 30.90
CA ALA A 275 5.17 13.57 30.40
C ALA A 275 5.89 13.67 29.04
N PRO A 276 5.53 14.65 28.19
CA PRO A 276 6.28 14.91 26.97
C PRO A 276 7.72 15.31 27.27
N VAL A 277 8.66 14.79 26.48
CA VAL A 277 10.05 15.24 26.47
C VAL A 277 10.20 16.37 25.45
N ILE A 278 10.60 17.56 25.90
CA ILE A 278 10.65 18.78 25.10
C ILE A 278 12.05 19.35 25.09
N ASN A 279 12.59 19.57 23.90
CA ASN A 279 13.83 20.31 23.67
C ASN A 279 13.53 21.62 22.97
N LYS A 280 13.47 22.72 23.75
CA LYS A 280 13.11 24.06 23.29
C LYS A 280 14.06 24.61 22.21
N ASP A 281 15.37 24.33 22.32
CA ASP A 281 16.37 24.84 21.37
C ASP A 281 16.12 24.24 19.96
N LYS A 282 15.77 22.97 19.90
CA LYS A 282 15.44 22.31 18.63
C LYS A 282 14.13 22.82 18.02
N ILE A 283 13.13 23.10 18.86
CA ILE A 283 11.86 23.69 18.42
C ILE A 283 12.10 25.10 17.91
N SER A 284 12.83 25.96 18.66
CA SER A 284 13.18 27.31 18.23
C SER A 284 13.96 27.31 16.91
N SER A 285 14.98 26.45 16.79
CA SER A 285 15.77 26.31 15.56
C SER A 285 14.92 25.88 14.34
N PHE A 286 13.81 25.18 14.55
CA PHE A 286 12.86 24.89 13.48
C PHE A 286 12.01 26.12 13.15
N ILE A 287 11.47 26.81 14.16
CA ILE A 287 10.59 27.97 13.98
C ILE A 287 11.35 29.11 13.29
N ASP A 288 12.63 29.31 13.61
CA ASP A 288 13.50 30.35 13.00
C ASP A 288 13.67 30.21 11.48
N LYS A 289 13.40 29.02 10.92
CA LYS A 289 13.43 28.78 9.45
C LYS A 289 12.18 29.31 8.76
N VAL A 290 11.09 29.56 9.50
CA VAL A 290 9.78 29.86 8.94
C VAL A 290 9.72 31.30 8.46
N LYS A 291 9.18 31.51 7.25
CA LYS A 291 8.93 32.81 6.64
C LYS A 291 7.45 32.96 6.31
N TYR A 292 6.88 34.08 6.75
CA TYR A 292 5.49 34.42 6.40
C TYR A 292 5.40 35.01 4.98
N PRO A 293 4.25 34.80 4.27
CA PRO A 293 3.11 33.96 4.68
C PRO A 293 3.46 32.50 4.76
N ILE A 294 2.79 31.75 5.67
CA ILE A 294 2.89 30.30 5.73
C ILE A 294 1.71 29.70 4.96
N SER A 295 2.01 28.79 4.06
CA SER A 295 1.05 27.99 3.30
C SER A 295 1.04 26.56 3.85
N TYR A 296 0.04 26.19 4.66
CA TYR A 296 -0.16 24.81 5.11
C TYR A 296 -0.83 24.04 4.00
N PHE A 297 -0.15 23.01 3.50
CA PHE A 297 -0.50 22.40 2.22
C PHE A 297 -0.48 20.88 2.26
N ASP A 298 -1.49 20.27 1.63
CA ASP A 298 -1.63 18.82 1.51
C ASP A 298 -2.29 18.41 0.19
N PHE A 299 -1.86 17.28 -0.37
CA PHE A 299 -2.43 16.65 -1.56
C PHE A 299 -3.16 15.36 -1.24
N GLU A 300 -4.25 15.11 -1.95
CA GLU A 300 -4.81 13.78 -2.11
C GLU A 300 -4.55 13.24 -3.51
N THR A 301 -4.22 11.94 -3.59
CA THR A 301 -3.82 11.30 -4.83
C THR A 301 -4.50 9.96 -5.02
N PHE A 302 -4.63 9.54 -6.28
CA PHE A 302 -4.98 8.16 -6.62
C PHE A 302 -3.85 7.49 -7.41
N THR A 303 -3.89 6.17 -7.48
CA THR A 303 -3.03 5.35 -8.33
C THR A 303 -3.85 4.29 -9.02
N ASP A 304 -3.51 4.00 -10.28
CA ASP A 304 -4.07 2.88 -11.02
C ASP A 304 -2.94 1.96 -11.51
N ALA A 305 -3.18 0.66 -11.46
CA ALA A 305 -2.27 -0.32 -12.05
C ALA A 305 -2.26 -0.17 -13.58
N VAL A 306 -3.44 0.10 -14.14
CA VAL A 306 -3.65 0.36 -15.56
C VAL A 306 -3.80 1.86 -15.77
N PRO A 307 -2.90 2.52 -16.52
CA PRO A 307 -2.99 3.95 -16.79
C PRO A 307 -4.25 4.31 -17.57
N ILE A 308 -4.99 5.31 -17.11
CA ILE A 308 -6.21 5.80 -17.77
C ILE A 308 -5.95 7.04 -18.63
N TYR A 309 -5.04 7.91 -18.21
CA TYR A 309 -4.70 9.14 -18.94
C TYR A 309 -3.43 9.01 -19.76
N ASP A 310 -3.32 9.79 -20.83
CA ASP A 310 -2.11 9.85 -21.65
C ASP A 310 -0.90 10.33 -20.82
N LYS A 311 0.30 9.79 -21.11
CA LYS A 311 1.53 10.01 -20.35
C LYS A 311 1.47 9.59 -18.87
N GLN A 312 0.46 8.84 -18.46
CA GLN A 312 0.42 8.18 -17.15
C GLN A 312 1.19 6.86 -17.21
N ARG A 313 1.87 6.52 -16.12
CA ARG A 313 2.56 5.23 -15.91
C ARG A 313 1.77 4.34 -14.96
N PRO A 314 1.96 3.01 -15.01
CA PRO A 314 1.45 2.12 -13.96
C PRO A 314 1.85 2.61 -12.56
N HIS A 315 0.89 2.62 -11.64
CA HIS A 315 1.05 3.06 -10.25
C HIS A 315 1.60 4.49 -10.07
N MET A 316 1.46 5.35 -11.07
CA MET A 316 1.82 6.77 -10.95
C MET A 316 0.88 7.46 -9.96
N GLN A 317 1.45 8.20 -9.01
CA GLN A 317 0.67 9.06 -8.12
C GLN A 317 0.07 10.22 -8.93
N MET A 318 -1.25 10.29 -8.91
CA MET A 318 -2.04 11.27 -9.64
C MET A 318 -2.74 12.19 -8.64
N PRO A 319 -2.25 13.41 -8.40
CA PRO A 319 -2.93 14.35 -7.52
C PRO A 319 -4.27 14.78 -8.14
N PHE A 320 -5.34 14.66 -7.35
CA PHE A 320 -6.69 15.04 -7.77
C PHE A 320 -7.32 16.12 -6.89
N GLN A 321 -6.78 16.29 -5.69
CA GLN A 321 -7.26 17.25 -4.70
C GLN A 321 -6.11 17.90 -3.97
N TYR A 322 -6.29 19.14 -3.54
CA TYR A 322 -5.45 19.76 -2.53
C TYR A 322 -6.27 20.62 -1.57
N SER A 323 -5.67 20.87 -0.41
CA SER A 323 -6.09 21.87 0.56
C SER A 323 -4.95 22.80 0.89
N LEU A 324 -5.24 24.07 1.09
CA LEU A 324 -4.25 25.13 1.34
C LEU A 324 -4.82 26.17 2.32
N HIS A 325 -4.28 26.22 3.55
CA HIS A 325 -4.53 27.33 4.47
C HIS A 325 -3.38 28.32 4.43
N ILE A 326 -3.67 29.61 4.43
CA ILE A 326 -2.65 30.67 4.36
C ILE A 326 -2.70 31.54 5.62
N GLN A 327 -1.60 31.55 6.40
CA GLN A 327 -1.38 32.43 7.53
C GLN A 327 -0.46 33.57 7.07
N ARG A 328 -0.96 34.80 7.01
CA ARG A 328 -0.22 35.94 6.44
C ARG A 328 0.86 36.48 7.36
N ASN A 329 0.66 36.38 8.66
CA ASN A 329 1.62 36.84 9.68
C ASN A 329 1.40 36.05 10.98
N GLU A 330 2.34 36.17 11.90
CA GLU A 330 2.37 35.44 13.18
C GLU A 330 1.14 35.69 14.07
N LYS A 331 0.58 36.91 14.03
CA LYS A 331 -0.57 37.29 14.87
C LYS A 331 -1.90 36.80 14.32
N GLU A 332 -1.95 36.44 13.06
CA GLU A 332 -3.16 35.97 12.41
C GLU A 332 -3.55 34.55 12.95
N LYS A 333 -4.78 34.48 13.45
CA LYS A 333 -5.37 33.20 13.87
C LYS A 333 -6.22 32.67 12.74
N LEU A 334 -5.95 31.44 12.33
CA LEU A 334 -6.79 30.74 11.36
C LEU A 334 -7.91 30.00 12.10
N ASN A 335 -9.02 29.85 11.43
CA ASN A 335 -10.00 28.81 11.71
C ASN A 335 -10.09 27.89 10.49
N ILE A 336 -10.79 26.77 10.63
CA ILE A 336 -10.82 25.73 9.59
C ILE A 336 -11.42 26.20 8.25
N LYS A 337 -12.04 27.39 8.19
CA LYS A 337 -12.68 27.90 6.96
C LYS A 337 -12.04 29.17 6.41
N ASP A 338 -11.30 29.89 7.22
CA ASP A 338 -10.74 31.19 6.83
C ASP A 338 -9.40 31.03 6.11
N ASN A 339 -9.16 31.92 5.13
CA ASN A 339 -7.95 31.92 4.32
C ASN A 339 -7.61 30.53 3.75
N HIS A 340 -8.67 29.82 3.36
CA HIS A 340 -8.60 28.46 2.88
C HIS A 340 -8.95 28.40 1.40
N PHE A 341 -8.09 27.70 0.64
CA PHE A 341 -8.28 27.38 -0.77
C PHE A 341 -8.29 25.87 -0.92
N GLU A 342 -9.22 25.36 -1.68
CA GLU A 342 -9.34 23.92 -1.93
C GLU A 342 -9.72 23.66 -3.36
N PHE A 343 -9.30 22.51 -3.87
CA PHE A 343 -9.59 22.06 -5.22
C PHE A 343 -9.79 20.56 -5.24
N ILE A 344 -10.81 20.11 -5.94
CA ILE A 344 -10.99 18.71 -6.34
C ILE A 344 -11.26 18.72 -7.85
N ALA A 345 -10.50 17.94 -8.60
CA ALA A 345 -10.72 17.75 -10.04
C ALA A 345 -12.07 17.08 -10.30
N ASP A 346 -12.68 17.41 -11.45
CA ASP A 346 -13.86 16.72 -11.90
C ASP A 346 -13.53 15.26 -12.28
N HIS A 347 -14.52 14.40 -12.13
CA HIS A 347 -14.33 12.95 -12.26
C HIS A 347 -14.11 12.50 -13.71
N ASP A 348 -14.50 13.31 -14.70
CA ASP A 348 -14.51 13.00 -16.14
C ASP A 348 -13.29 13.56 -16.91
N GLN A 349 -12.31 14.18 -16.21
CA GLN A 349 -11.16 14.81 -16.84
C GLN A 349 -9.82 14.42 -16.20
N ASP A 350 -8.72 14.63 -16.96
CA ASP A 350 -7.38 14.52 -16.42
C ASP A 350 -7.12 15.63 -15.40
N PRO A 351 -6.86 15.28 -14.13
CA PRO A 351 -6.74 16.29 -13.07
C PRO A 351 -5.49 17.17 -13.17
N ARG A 352 -4.45 16.71 -13.85
CA ARG A 352 -3.09 17.27 -13.72
C ARG A 352 -2.99 18.72 -14.16
N ARG A 353 -3.56 19.07 -15.31
CA ARG A 353 -3.45 20.44 -15.86
C ARG A 353 -4.21 21.46 -15.04
N VAL A 354 -5.48 21.20 -14.79
CA VAL A 354 -6.37 22.12 -14.04
C VAL A 354 -5.91 22.31 -12.60
N LEU A 355 -5.38 21.25 -11.98
CA LEU A 355 -4.83 21.32 -10.64
C LEU A 355 -3.53 22.13 -10.61
N ALA A 356 -2.62 21.97 -11.58
CA ALA A 356 -1.38 22.74 -11.70
C ALA A 356 -1.66 24.25 -11.84
N GLU A 357 -2.62 24.64 -12.68
CA GLU A 357 -3.04 26.03 -12.85
C GLU A 357 -3.64 26.62 -11.58
N SER A 358 -4.48 25.84 -10.88
CA SER A 358 -5.08 26.23 -9.62
C SER A 358 -4.02 26.47 -8.52
N LEU A 359 -2.99 25.61 -8.43
CA LEU A 359 -1.88 25.80 -7.50
C LEU A 359 -1.16 27.12 -7.74
N ILE A 360 -0.73 27.38 -8.98
CA ILE A 360 0.02 28.61 -9.33
C ILE A 360 -0.81 29.86 -9.02
N THR A 361 -2.13 29.79 -9.20
CA THR A 361 -3.05 30.90 -8.94
C THR A 361 -3.20 31.19 -7.45
N ASN A 362 -3.30 30.15 -6.61
CA ASN A 362 -3.68 30.29 -5.20
C ASN A 362 -2.51 30.38 -4.24
N PHE A 363 -1.30 29.90 -4.62
CA PHE A 363 -0.15 30.04 -3.75
C PHE A 363 0.39 31.48 -3.70
N PRO A 364 0.74 31.99 -2.51
CA PRO A 364 1.53 33.22 -2.39
C PRO A 364 2.85 33.12 -3.15
N LYS A 365 3.36 34.22 -3.68
CA LYS A 365 4.62 34.29 -4.44
C LYS A 365 5.85 33.97 -3.59
N GLU A 366 5.77 34.14 -2.29
CA GLU A 366 6.85 33.97 -1.32
C GLU A 366 6.36 33.29 -0.04
N GLY A 367 7.25 33.13 0.95
CA GLY A 367 6.93 32.53 2.23
C GLY A 367 7.14 31.02 2.27
N THR A 368 6.90 30.42 3.41
CA THR A 368 7.10 28.98 3.67
C THR A 368 5.90 28.18 3.20
N ILE A 369 6.14 27.05 2.54
CA ILE A 369 5.14 26.01 2.31
C ILE A 369 5.38 24.92 3.36
N MET A 370 4.45 24.75 4.27
CA MET A 370 4.52 23.79 5.35
C MET A 370 3.69 22.57 5.00
N ALA A 371 4.33 21.41 4.92
CA ALA A 371 3.69 20.13 4.71
C ALA A 371 4.07 19.15 5.81
N TYR A 372 3.31 18.06 5.93
CA TYR A 372 3.62 16.99 6.86
C TYR A 372 4.18 15.78 6.11
N ASN A 373 5.52 15.62 6.11
CA ASN A 373 6.29 14.71 5.24
C ASN A 373 6.42 15.20 3.80
N GLU A 374 6.95 16.40 3.64
CA GLU A 374 7.05 17.22 2.41
C GLU A 374 7.48 16.49 1.13
N SER A 375 8.18 15.37 1.27
CA SER A 375 8.70 14.61 0.13
C SER A 375 7.61 14.09 -0.79
N PHE A 376 6.42 13.84 -0.26
CA PHE A 376 5.27 13.38 -1.03
C PHE A 376 4.71 14.53 -1.89
N GLU A 377 4.44 15.68 -1.32
CA GLU A 377 3.92 16.87 -2.00
C GLU A 377 4.90 17.35 -3.07
N LYS A 378 6.18 17.40 -2.75
CA LYS A 378 7.25 17.74 -3.70
C LYS A 378 7.29 16.82 -4.91
N ASN A 379 7.05 15.51 -4.71
CA ASN A 379 6.99 14.56 -5.82
C ASN A 379 5.73 14.72 -6.67
N CYS A 380 4.59 15.03 -6.06
CA CYS A 380 3.36 15.37 -6.79
C CYS A 380 3.57 16.62 -7.67
N ILE A 381 4.17 17.67 -7.13
CA ILE A 381 4.50 18.91 -7.90
C ILE A 381 5.45 18.59 -9.07
N LYS A 382 6.50 17.78 -8.85
CA LYS A 382 7.39 17.35 -9.95
C LYS A 382 6.64 16.57 -11.05
N THR A 383 5.68 15.73 -10.64
CA THR A 383 4.84 14.99 -11.59
C THR A 383 3.98 15.94 -12.43
N LEU A 384 3.40 16.99 -11.81
CA LEU A 384 2.65 18.03 -12.51
C LEU A 384 3.55 18.83 -13.45
N ALA A 385 4.75 19.22 -13.01
CA ALA A 385 5.73 19.95 -13.81
C ALA A 385 6.13 19.19 -15.07
N LEU A 386 6.40 17.88 -14.95
CA LEU A 386 6.68 17.01 -16.11
C LEU A 386 5.50 16.90 -17.08
N HIS A 387 4.26 16.98 -16.59
CA HIS A 387 3.07 16.92 -17.43
C HIS A 387 2.75 18.27 -18.10
N CYS A 388 3.04 19.38 -17.44
CA CYS A 388 2.76 20.76 -17.87
C CYS A 388 4.07 21.54 -18.07
N PRO A 389 4.85 21.34 -19.16
CA PRO A 389 6.15 21.97 -19.36
C PRO A 389 6.12 23.50 -19.39
N ASP A 390 5.02 24.09 -19.82
CA ASP A 390 4.79 25.54 -19.80
C ASP A 390 4.63 26.14 -18.40
N LEU A 391 4.28 25.31 -17.41
CA LEU A 391 4.14 25.68 -16.00
C LEU A 391 5.30 25.15 -15.13
N GLU A 392 6.25 24.44 -15.73
CA GLU A 392 7.32 23.73 -14.99
C GLU A 392 8.09 24.64 -14.05
N GLN A 393 8.53 25.81 -14.52
CA GLN A 393 9.34 26.70 -13.71
C GLN A 393 8.58 27.20 -12.47
N ASP A 394 7.32 27.58 -12.63
CA ASP A 394 6.51 28.10 -11.51
C ASP A 394 6.17 27.01 -10.51
N LEU A 395 5.88 25.79 -10.98
CA LEU A 395 5.67 24.63 -10.11
C LEU A 395 6.94 24.25 -9.35
N LEU A 396 8.12 24.21 -10.00
CA LEU A 396 9.37 23.83 -9.33
C LEU A 396 9.83 24.87 -8.31
N LYS A 397 9.55 26.17 -8.51
CA LYS A 397 9.78 27.22 -7.49
C LYS A 397 9.02 26.95 -6.19
N LEU A 398 7.83 26.32 -6.24
CA LEU A 398 7.11 25.92 -5.02
C LEU A 398 7.94 24.93 -4.21
N ASN A 399 8.60 23.97 -4.87
CA ASN A 399 9.41 22.95 -4.18
C ASN A 399 10.61 23.49 -3.40
N GLU A 400 11.08 24.69 -3.71
CA GLU A 400 12.21 25.33 -3.01
C GLU A 400 11.81 25.93 -1.64
N ARG A 401 10.52 26.08 -1.39
CA ARG A 401 9.95 26.78 -0.24
C ARG A 401 9.41 25.86 0.85
N PHE A 402 9.45 24.54 0.64
CA PHE A 402 8.92 23.58 1.60
C PHE A 402 9.73 23.50 2.89
N LEU A 403 9.02 23.36 3.99
CA LEU A 403 9.52 23.04 5.32
C LEU A 403 8.67 21.92 5.92
N ASP A 404 9.31 20.85 6.36
CA ASP A 404 8.62 19.65 6.84
C ASP A 404 8.25 19.74 8.32
N LEU A 405 6.98 19.87 8.66
CA LEU A 405 6.48 19.98 10.03
C LEU A 405 6.75 18.73 10.89
N ILE A 406 7.13 17.61 10.29
CA ILE A 406 7.51 16.40 11.04
C ILE A 406 8.91 16.50 11.67
N GLU A 407 9.77 17.45 11.21
CA GLU A 407 11.16 17.61 11.68
C GLU A 407 11.27 17.79 13.21
N PRO A 408 10.51 18.67 13.89
CA PRO A 408 10.56 18.83 15.34
C PRO A 408 10.36 17.52 16.10
N PHE A 409 9.50 16.66 15.59
CA PHE A 409 9.18 15.37 16.22
C PHE A 409 10.25 14.32 15.92
N ARG A 410 10.60 14.09 14.66
CA ARG A 410 11.65 13.14 14.24
C ARG A 410 13.04 13.56 14.71
N GLY A 411 13.28 14.86 14.84
CA GLY A 411 14.52 15.42 15.36
C GLY A 411 14.65 15.36 16.88
N GLY A 412 13.60 14.94 17.60
CA GLY A 412 13.60 14.88 19.07
C GLY A 412 13.50 16.25 19.74
N GLY A 413 12.82 17.21 19.11
CA GLY A 413 12.39 18.47 19.73
C GLY A 413 11.18 18.28 20.62
N TYR A 414 10.26 17.38 20.22
CA TYR A 414 9.08 17.01 21.00
C TYR A 414 8.79 15.53 20.87
N TYR A 415 8.63 14.83 21.97
CA TYR A 415 8.15 13.44 21.99
C TYR A 415 7.15 13.22 23.12
N ASP A 416 5.99 12.65 22.79
CA ASP A 416 4.98 12.18 23.75
C ASP A 416 4.80 10.66 23.62
N SER A 417 4.66 9.95 24.75
CA SER A 417 4.44 8.49 24.78
C SER A 417 3.20 8.06 24.00
N LYS A 418 2.18 8.92 23.90
CA LYS A 418 0.96 8.71 23.10
C LYS A 418 1.24 8.55 21.60
N PHE A 419 2.40 8.97 21.11
CA PHE A 419 2.81 8.73 19.72
C PHE A 419 2.98 7.24 19.41
N LYS A 420 3.23 6.41 20.42
CA LYS A 420 3.42 4.96 20.26
C LYS A 420 4.46 4.62 19.15
N GLY A 421 5.54 5.38 19.09
CA GLY A 421 6.60 5.20 18.10
C GLY A 421 6.24 5.59 16.66
N SER A 422 5.14 6.28 16.44
CA SER A 422 4.73 6.80 15.13
C SER A 422 4.69 8.33 15.15
N PHE A 423 5.28 8.94 14.11
CA PHE A 423 5.19 10.39 13.91
C PHE A 423 4.16 10.76 12.84
N SER A 424 3.16 9.91 12.56
CA SER A 424 2.07 10.32 11.67
C SER A 424 1.26 11.45 12.31
N ILE A 425 0.74 12.37 11.50
CA ILE A 425 -0.06 13.50 11.98
C ILE A 425 -1.24 13.03 12.86
N LYS A 426 -1.85 11.88 12.55
CA LYS A 426 -2.95 11.24 13.29
C LYS A 426 -2.56 10.73 14.68
N LYS A 427 -1.26 10.58 14.96
CA LYS A 427 -0.74 10.23 16.30
C LYS A 427 -0.21 11.47 17.03
N VAL A 428 0.37 12.40 16.29
CA VAL A 428 0.94 13.64 16.83
C VAL A 428 -0.16 14.62 17.24
N LEU A 429 -1.13 14.86 16.38
CA LEU A 429 -2.19 15.84 16.59
C LEU A 429 -2.96 15.65 17.92
N PRO A 430 -3.54 14.47 18.22
CA PRO A 430 -4.31 14.31 19.48
C PRO A 430 -3.45 14.36 20.75
N ALA A 431 -2.14 14.17 20.63
CA ALA A 431 -1.24 14.30 21.76
C ALA A 431 -0.79 15.75 22.00
N VAL A 432 -0.58 16.52 20.91
CA VAL A 432 -0.15 17.92 20.96
C VAL A 432 -1.33 18.87 21.16
N CYS A 433 -2.48 18.59 20.54
CA CYS A 433 -3.70 19.41 20.56
C CYS A 433 -4.89 18.63 21.16
N PRO A 434 -4.85 18.16 22.41
CA PRO A 434 -5.84 17.21 22.95
C PRO A 434 -7.23 17.78 23.21
N LYS A 435 -7.42 19.09 23.10
CA LYS A 435 -8.65 19.79 23.55
C LYS A 435 -9.46 20.37 22.40
N ASP A 436 -9.03 20.24 21.17
CA ASP A 436 -9.73 20.83 20.04
C ASP A 436 -10.67 19.80 19.38
N PRO A 437 -12.00 19.93 19.58
CA PRO A 437 -12.96 19.00 19.02
C PRO A 437 -13.08 19.08 17.49
N GLU A 438 -12.61 20.16 16.86
CA GLU A 438 -12.60 20.32 15.40
C GLU A 438 -11.49 19.48 14.74
N LEU A 439 -10.56 18.92 15.53
CA LEU A 439 -9.39 18.16 15.10
C LEU A 439 -9.57 16.63 15.22
N ASP A 440 -10.82 16.13 15.17
CA ASP A 440 -11.11 14.71 15.32
C ASP A 440 -11.32 14.01 13.96
N TYR A 441 -10.30 13.29 13.50
CA TYR A 441 -10.41 12.43 12.30
C TYR A 441 -11.44 11.29 12.45
N ALA A 442 -11.70 10.82 13.66
CA ALA A 442 -12.64 9.73 13.88
C ALA A 442 -14.10 10.13 13.61
N ALA A 443 -14.40 11.43 13.67
CA ALA A 443 -15.71 11.98 13.32
C ALA A 443 -15.95 12.06 11.80
N LEU A 444 -14.91 11.89 10.97
CA LEU A 444 -15.01 11.99 9.53
C LEU A 444 -15.42 10.64 8.89
N LYS A 445 -16.27 10.68 7.87
CA LYS A 445 -16.59 9.50 7.05
C LYS A 445 -15.38 9.01 6.26
N ILE A 446 -14.61 9.96 5.67
CA ILE A 446 -13.31 9.71 5.06
C ILE A 446 -12.27 10.10 6.10
N SER A 447 -11.53 9.15 6.63
CA SER A 447 -10.60 9.35 7.74
C SER A 447 -9.15 9.00 7.43
N ASN A 448 -8.85 8.60 6.20
CA ASN A 448 -7.49 8.32 5.73
C ASN A 448 -7.36 8.45 4.20
N GLY A 449 -6.12 8.63 3.71
CA GLY A 449 -5.83 8.78 2.28
C GLY A 449 -6.23 7.59 1.42
N GLY A 450 -6.27 6.36 1.96
CA GLY A 450 -6.79 5.18 1.25
C GLY A 450 -8.29 5.33 0.95
N MET A 451 -9.08 5.72 1.95
CA MET A 451 -10.50 6.02 1.77
C MET A 451 -10.74 7.20 0.82
N ALA A 452 -9.89 8.25 0.89
CA ALA A 452 -9.98 9.38 -0.03
C ALA A 452 -9.72 8.95 -1.47
N MET A 453 -8.70 8.13 -1.70
CA MET A 453 -8.40 7.55 -3.00
C MET A 453 -9.57 6.69 -3.51
N SER A 454 -10.11 5.78 -2.69
CA SER A 454 -11.23 4.90 -3.05
C SER A 454 -12.48 5.71 -3.39
N ALA A 455 -12.79 6.74 -2.59
CA ALA A 455 -13.93 7.61 -2.81
C ALA A 455 -13.83 8.40 -4.13
N TYR A 456 -12.64 8.94 -4.46
CA TYR A 456 -12.44 9.62 -5.73
C TYR A 456 -12.51 8.66 -6.92
N LYS A 457 -11.94 7.46 -6.80
CA LYS A 457 -12.06 6.43 -7.84
C LYS A 457 -13.50 6.00 -8.05
N GLU A 458 -14.29 5.86 -7.00
CA GLU A 458 -15.73 5.57 -7.12
C GLU A 458 -16.48 6.69 -7.88
N MET A 459 -16.20 7.95 -7.58
CA MET A 459 -16.75 9.08 -8.34
C MET A 459 -16.39 9.03 -9.83
N ARG A 460 -15.13 8.63 -10.14
CA ARG A 460 -14.60 8.58 -11.49
C ARG A 460 -15.15 7.41 -12.29
N ASP A 461 -15.15 6.22 -11.69
CA ASP A 461 -15.42 4.96 -12.38
C ASP A 461 -16.92 4.62 -12.42
N ASN A 462 -17.71 5.10 -11.44
CA ASN A 462 -19.13 4.81 -11.28
C ASN A 462 -19.98 6.07 -11.00
N PRO A 463 -19.82 7.17 -11.73
CA PRO A 463 -20.44 8.46 -11.41
C PRO A 463 -21.97 8.42 -11.33
N GLU A 464 -22.61 7.51 -12.08
CA GLU A 464 -24.06 7.36 -12.13
C GLU A 464 -24.64 6.62 -10.91
N ASN A 465 -23.79 5.89 -10.16
CA ASN A 465 -24.21 5.04 -9.05
C ASN A 465 -23.84 5.61 -7.67
N CYS A 466 -23.25 6.80 -7.62
CA CYS A 466 -22.82 7.41 -6.36
C CYS A 466 -23.34 8.85 -6.20
N ASP A 467 -23.45 9.31 -4.96
CA ASP A 467 -23.75 10.71 -4.66
C ASP A 467 -22.46 11.55 -4.75
N LEU A 468 -22.15 12.03 -5.96
CA LEU A 468 -20.99 12.86 -6.27
C LEU A 468 -20.84 14.06 -5.31
N LYS A 469 -21.96 14.72 -4.97
CA LYS A 469 -21.96 15.90 -4.11
C LYS A 469 -21.59 15.52 -2.66
N SER A 470 -22.13 14.43 -2.17
CA SER A 470 -21.80 13.92 -0.82
C SER A 470 -20.35 13.51 -0.72
N ILE A 471 -19.84 12.74 -1.68
CA ILE A 471 -18.45 12.27 -1.69
C ILE A 471 -17.48 13.46 -1.76
N ARG A 472 -17.70 14.43 -2.66
CA ARG A 472 -16.88 15.65 -2.77
C ARG A 472 -16.84 16.42 -1.44
N ASN A 473 -17.99 16.54 -0.76
CA ASN A 473 -18.06 17.22 0.52
C ASN A 473 -17.24 16.49 1.61
N GLU A 474 -17.26 15.16 1.66
CA GLU A 474 -16.46 14.40 2.63
C GLU A 474 -14.95 14.47 2.30
N LEU A 475 -14.57 14.44 1.03
CA LEU A 475 -13.19 14.67 0.57
C LEU A 475 -12.68 16.07 0.97
N TYR A 476 -13.50 17.11 0.78
CA TYR A 476 -13.15 18.46 1.24
C TYR A 476 -12.95 18.53 2.75
N LYS A 477 -13.83 17.93 3.54
CA LYS A 477 -13.69 17.92 5.01
C LYS A 477 -12.38 17.27 5.45
N TYR A 478 -12.03 16.14 4.82
CA TYR A 478 -10.85 15.38 5.17
C TYR A 478 -9.57 16.17 4.88
N CYS A 479 -9.35 16.58 3.63
CA CYS A 479 -8.13 17.28 3.23
C CYS A 479 -7.99 18.66 3.92
N ARG A 480 -9.12 19.34 4.18
CA ARG A 480 -9.15 20.60 4.93
C ARG A 480 -8.67 20.40 6.36
N LEU A 481 -9.07 19.29 6.99
CA LEU A 481 -8.63 18.98 8.34
C LEU A 481 -7.12 18.74 8.39
N ASP A 482 -6.52 18.07 7.39
CA ASP A 482 -5.07 17.81 7.35
C ASP A 482 -4.27 19.13 7.38
N THR A 483 -4.65 20.10 6.58
CA THR A 483 -3.95 21.42 6.55
C THR A 483 -4.21 22.28 7.77
N TYR A 484 -5.44 22.24 8.33
CA TYR A 484 -5.74 22.94 9.58
C TYR A 484 -5.03 22.29 10.79
N ALA A 485 -4.91 20.98 10.80
CA ALA A 485 -4.15 20.24 11.81
C ALA A 485 -2.66 20.65 11.83
N MET A 486 -2.07 20.88 10.66
CA MET A 486 -0.69 21.40 10.59
C MET A 486 -0.55 22.79 11.23
N TYR A 487 -1.52 23.68 10.98
CA TYR A 487 -1.56 25.00 11.64
C TYR A 487 -1.66 24.86 13.17
N ALA A 488 -2.58 24.01 13.65
CA ALA A 488 -2.77 23.80 15.07
C ALA A 488 -1.51 23.24 15.76
N ILE A 489 -0.87 22.24 15.16
CA ILE A 489 0.40 21.66 15.64
C ILE A 489 1.50 22.73 15.67
N PHE A 490 1.66 23.51 14.59
CA PHE A 490 2.68 24.54 14.51
C PHE A 490 2.45 25.63 15.58
N LYS A 491 1.19 26.02 15.81
CA LYS A 491 0.83 26.98 16.85
C LYS A 491 1.19 26.50 18.25
N GLU A 492 0.96 25.23 18.55
CA GLU A 492 1.37 24.65 19.83
C GLU A 492 2.90 24.60 19.98
N LEU A 493 3.65 24.31 18.90
CA LEU A 493 5.12 24.39 18.94
C LEU A 493 5.61 25.82 19.22
N GLN A 494 4.95 26.84 18.66
CA GLN A 494 5.28 28.26 18.96
C GLN A 494 5.02 28.60 20.45
N ASN A 495 3.97 28.05 21.06
CA ASN A 495 3.66 28.26 22.48
C ASN A 495 4.70 27.65 23.43
N LEU A 496 5.54 26.75 22.95
CA LEU A 496 6.61 26.10 23.73
C LEU A 496 7.95 26.84 23.73
N GLN A 497 8.11 27.86 22.88
CA GLN A 497 9.29 28.76 22.94
C GLN A 497 9.31 29.55 24.22
#